data_82dee0feeeace2002b2ddb97becb37d3
#
_entry.id   82dee0feeeace2002b2ddb97becb37d3
#
_cell.length_a   1.000
_cell.length_b   1.000
_cell.length_c   1.000
_cell.angle_alpha   90.00
_cell.angle_beta   90.00
_cell.angle_gamma   90.00
#
_symmetry.space_group_name_H-M   'P 1'
#
loop_
_entity.id
_entity.type
_entity.pdbx_description
1 polymer ?
#
loop_
_entity_poly.entity_id
_entity_poly.type
_entity_poly.pdbx_seq_one_letter_code
_entity_poly.pdbx_strand_id
1 'polypeptide(L)'
;MKKRVLGAAAIFAAAALTLAGCSGSTGSGSGGDAGGSITYWASNQGTSLQNDKDVLQPLLDKFTAQTGVKVNLEVIGWNDLQTRIQTAVTSGVGPDVVNIGNTWATSFQATGAFLPFDDSAMGAIGGADKFASTALSTGGAAGQTATSVPLYGYAYGLYYNKAMFAAAGLTPPTTWEEMVADGKKLTDPSKGVWGTSIEAGSYTENNHFAFITSAQNGGSFFDGSGTPTFTESQNVDGIKRYLDLMQTDKIADPADAQYSTGTESIANFAKGTAAMIFNQNNAEANLTADGMDASQYGVVPIPAPSAGKPAASFIAGINLSVFKNTKNKDAALKFVNFITSADTQSALGKPFSSIPVLKDATPTFTTDPAIATTFSNIYNNLSEPLPTVPLEASFETEVGNAMNTLFATVATGGSVSTSDIESALSTAQEKVAASN
;
A
#
# COMPACT_ATOMS: atom_id res chain seq x y z
N MET A 1 -44.10 19.92 -48.72
CA MET A 1 -45.41 19.21 -48.84
C MET A 1 -45.58 18.42 -47.56
N LYS A 2 -46.40 18.95 -46.67
CA LYS A 2 -47.76 18.52 -46.28
C LYS A 2 -47.75 17.15 -45.60
N LYS A 3 -47.95 17.15 -44.26
CA LYS A 3 -49.18 16.92 -43.47
C LYS A 3 -49.19 15.45 -42.95
N ARG A 4 -49.62 15.05 -41.78
CA ARG A 4 -50.51 15.42 -40.65
C ARG A 4 -50.34 14.36 -39.58
N VAL A 5 -50.19 14.62 -38.31
CA VAL A 5 -51.12 14.87 -37.22
C VAL A 5 -52.30 13.86 -37.08
N LEU A 6 -52.39 13.27 -35.88
CA LEU A 6 -53.55 12.87 -35.04
C LEU A 6 -53.12 11.62 -34.23
N GLY A 7 -53.20 11.48 -32.90
CA GLY A 7 -54.10 12.08 -31.91
C GLY A 7 -55.03 11.01 -31.32
N ALA A 8 -55.12 11.00 -30.02
CA ALA A 8 -56.16 10.41 -29.12
C ALA A 8 -55.56 9.41 -28.10
N ALA A 9 -55.47 9.73 -26.87
CA ALA A 9 -56.48 10.00 -25.82
C ALA A 9 -56.82 8.73 -24.98
N ALA A 10 -56.34 8.76 -23.76
CA ALA A 10 -56.90 8.37 -22.48
C ALA A 10 -58.02 7.30 -22.37
N ILE A 11 -57.83 6.36 -21.45
CA ILE A 11 -58.92 5.87 -20.58
C ILE A 11 -58.34 5.56 -19.19
N PHE A 12 -58.88 6.24 -18.17
CA PHE A 12 -58.81 5.95 -16.74
C PHE A 12 -59.65 4.74 -16.40
N ALA A 13 -59.18 3.85 -15.54
CA ALA A 13 -60.06 3.01 -14.73
C ALA A 13 -59.42 2.83 -13.35
N ALA A 14 -60.02 3.52 -12.40
CA ALA A 14 -59.84 3.33 -10.98
C ALA A 14 -60.71 2.13 -10.53
N ALA A 15 -60.16 1.26 -9.69
CA ALA A 15 -60.94 0.36 -8.84
C ALA A 15 -60.33 0.32 -7.46
N ALA A 16 -61.07 0.83 -6.51
CA ALA A 16 -60.75 0.87 -5.09
C ALA A 16 -61.38 -0.29 -4.33
N LEU A 17 -60.74 -0.64 -3.21
CA LEU A 17 -61.24 -1.19 -1.95
C LEU A 17 -61.68 -2.69 -1.90
N THR A 18 -60.97 -3.44 -1.03
CA THR A 18 -61.64 -4.01 0.14
C THR A 18 -60.63 -4.24 1.28
N LEU A 19 -60.85 -3.53 2.39
CA LEU A 19 -60.37 -3.87 3.71
C LEU A 19 -61.10 -5.14 4.19
N ALA A 20 -60.35 -6.12 4.69
CA ALA A 20 -60.83 -7.05 5.68
C ALA A 20 -59.75 -7.26 6.70
N GLY A 21 -59.90 -6.70 7.86
CA GLY A 21 -59.09 -7.00 9.03
C GLY A 21 -59.45 -8.35 9.65
N CYS A 22 -58.45 -9.01 10.19
CA CYS A 22 -58.61 -9.95 11.31
C CYS A 22 -57.44 -9.80 12.26
N SER A 23 -57.80 -9.41 13.46
CA SER A 23 -56.97 -9.33 14.63
C SER A 23 -56.55 -10.69 15.18
N GLY A 24 -55.36 -10.76 15.71
CA GLY A 24 -55.08 -11.67 16.82
C GLY A 24 -53.99 -12.71 16.59
N SER A 25 -52.79 -12.47 17.08
CA SER A 25 -52.24 -13.15 18.22
C SER A 25 -50.79 -12.70 18.49
N THR A 26 -50.60 -12.24 19.71
CA THR A 26 -49.33 -12.03 20.36
C THR A 26 -48.48 -13.28 20.32
N GLY A 27 -47.35 -13.20 19.59
CA GLY A 27 -46.28 -14.17 19.64
C GLY A 27 -44.98 -13.37 19.73
N SER A 28 -44.49 -13.12 20.97
CA SER A 28 -43.16 -12.67 21.21
C SER A 28 -42.16 -13.70 20.74
N GLY A 29 -41.69 -13.60 19.54
CA GLY A 29 -40.53 -14.27 19.01
C GLY A 29 -39.47 -13.24 18.70
N SER A 30 -38.57 -12.98 19.65
CA SER A 30 -37.32 -12.28 19.37
C SER A 30 -36.44 -13.17 18.50
N GLY A 31 -36.77 -13.21 17.21
CA GLY A 31 -35.89 -13.71 16.17
C GLY A 31 -35.19 -12.50 15.59
N GLY A 32 -33.96 -12.24 16.04
CA GLY A 32 -33.14 -11.20 15.44
C GLY A 32 -32.99 -11.51 13.95
N ASP A 33 -33.48 -10.58 13.14
CA ASP A 33 -33.20 -10.53 11.72
C ASP A 33 -31.74 -10.12 11.55
N ALA A 34 -30.82 -11.12 11.59
CA ALA A 34 -29.38 -10.95 11.55
C ALA A 34 -28.86 -10.82 10.11
N GLY A 35 -29.70 -10.47 9.16
CA GLY A 35 -29.42 -10.47 7.72
C GLY A 35 -29.16 -9.12 7.08
N GLY A 36 -28.34 -8.29 7.70
CA GLY A 36 -27.85 -7.05 7.06
C GLY A 36 -26.76 -7.32 6.03
N SER A 37 -26.44 -6.31 5.22
CA SER A 37 -25.27 -6.38 4.35
C SER A 37 -24.36 -5.17 4.56
N ILE A 38 -23.06 -5.36 4.36
CA ILE A 38 -22.05 -4.31 4.34
C ILE A 38 -21.37 -4.29 2.99
N THR A 39 -20.84 -3.12 2.60
CA THR A 39 -19.96 -2.95 1.43
C THR A 39 -18.52 -2.82 1.91
N TYR A 40 -17.64 -3.59 1.31
CA TYR A 40 -16.21 -3.58 1.59
C TYR A 40 -15.42 -3.25 0.32
N TRP A 41 -14.65 -2.16 0.36
CA TRP A 41 -13.68 -1.83 -0.65
C TRP A 41 -12.30 -2.34 -0.23
N ALA A 42 -11.81 -3.35 -0.95
CA ALA A 42 -10.46 -3.90 -0.76
C ALA A 42 -9.50 -3.29 -1.77
N SER A 43 -8.26 -3.04 -1.32
CA SER A 43 -7.14 -2.73 -2.22
C SER A 43 -6.63 -3.99 -2.91
N ASN A 44 -6.11 -3.87 -4.13
CA ASN A 44 -5.43 -4.97 -4.80
C ASN A 44 -4.09 -5.29 -4.11
N GLN A 45 -3.89 -6.52 -3.69
CA GLN A 45 -2.68 -7.01 -3.03
C GLN A 45 -2.02 -8.17 -3.79
N GLY A 46 -2.83 -8.98 -4.45
CA GLY A 46 -2.38 -10.12 -5.24
C GLY A 46 -2.03 -9.75 -6.68
N THR A 47 -1.89 -10.75 -7.51
CA THR A 47 -1.44 -10.62 -8.90
C THR A 47 -2.45 -9.96 -9.84
N SER A 48 -3.70 -9.81 -9.41
CA SER A 48 -4.76 -9.12 -10.15
C SER A 48 -5.98 -8.85 -9.28
N LEU A 49 -6.88 -7.94 -9.71
CA LEU A 49 -8.16 -7.67 -9.05
C LEU A 49 -9.03 -8.95 -8.93
N GLN A 50 -8.94 -9.85 -9.91
CA GLN A 50 -9.68 -11.12 -9.87
C GLN A 50 -9.04 -12.08 -8.88
N ASN A 51 -7.71 -12.16 -8.82
CA ASN A 51 -7.01 -12.97 -7.82
C ASN A 51 -7.39 -12.56 -6.40
N ASP A 52 -7.46 -11.26 -6.12
CA ASP A 52 -7.89 -10.78 -4.80
C ASP A 52 -9.33 -11.19 -4.46
N LYS A 53 -10.25 -11.14 -5.43
CA LYS A 53 -11.62 -11.63 -5.24
C LYS A 53 -11.64 -13.11 -4.93
N ASP A 54 -10.87 -13.91 -5.66
CA ASP A 54 -10.81 -15.36 -5.47
C ASP A 54 -10.22 -15.74 -4.10
N VAL A 55 -9.28 -14.96 -3.59
CA VAL A 55 -8.69 -15.14 -2.25
C VAL A 55 -9.64 -14.69 -1.14
N LEU A 56 -10.30 -13.54 -1.31
CA LEU A 56 -11.14 -12.95 -0.27
C LEU A 56 -12.51 -13.63 -0.18
N GLN A 57 -13.13 -14.01 -1.29
CA GLN A 57 -14.52 -14.50 -1.32
C GLN A 57 -14.80 -15.68 -0.36
N PRO A 58 -13.94 -16.72 -0.27
CA PRO A 58 -14.15 -17.81 0.69
C PRO A 58 -14.19 -17.35 2.16
N LEU A 59 -13.41 -16.32 2.50
CA LEU A 59 -13.38 -15.74 3.85
C LEU A 59 -14.66 -14.93 4.12
N LEU A 60 -15.15 -14.19 3.12
CA LEU A 60 -16.41 -13.44 3.21
C LEU A 60 -17.61 -14.37 3.33
N ASP A 61 -17.60 -15.50 2.63
CA ASP A 61 -18.62 -16.55 2.75
C ASP A 61 -18.60 -17.19 4.16
N LYS A 62 -17.39 -17.45 4.71
CA LYS A 62 -17.22 -17.91 6.09
C LYS A 62 -17.77 -16.90 7.10
N PHE A 63 -17.46 -15.60 6.93
CA PHE A 63 -18.01 -14.54 7.76
C PHE A 63 -19.55 -14.50 7.69
N THR A 64 -20.09 -14.55 6.48
CA THR A 64 -21.55 -14.57 6.26
C THR A 64 -22.21 -15.79 6.93
N ALA A 65 -21.61 -16.97 6.82
CA ALA A 65 -22.11 -18.18 7.48
C ALA A 65 -22.10 -18.09 9.00
N GLN A 66 -21.10 -17.38 9.58
CA GLN A 66 -20.97 -17.20 11.04
C GLN A 66 -21.90 -16.15 11.61
N THR A 67 -22.20 -15.09 10.85
CA THR A 67 -22.84 -13.89 11.37
C THR A 67 -24.21 -13.58 10.77
N GLY A 68 -24.53 -14.17 9.63
CA GLY A 68 -25.69 -13.80 8.81
C GLY A 68 -25.49 -12.50 8.00
N VAL A 69 -24.40 -11.78 8.20
CA VAL A 69 -24.12 -10.52 7.49
C VAL A 69 -23.44 -10.79 6.15
N LYS A 70 -24.05 -10.33 5.06
CA LYS A 70 -23.48 -10.43 3.72
C LYS A 70 -22.44 -9.32 3.49
N VAL A 71 -21.31 -9.64 2.86
CA VAL A 71 -20.29 -8.65 2.46
C VAL A 71 -20.31 -8.49 0.94
N ASN A 72 -20.57 -7.26 0.46
CA ASN A 72 -20.47 -6.90 -0.94
C ASN A 72 -19.06 -6.38 -1.21
N LEU A 73 -18.22 -7.22 -1.80
CA LEU A 73 -16.81 -6.91 -2.08
C LEU A 73 -16.66 -6.16 -3.39
N GLU A 74 -15.86 -5.09 -3.34
CA GLU A 74 -15.28 -4.44 -4.51
C GLU A 74 -13.77 -4.35 -4.33
N VAL A 75 -12.99 -4.94 -5.25
CA VAL A 75 -11.53 -4.81 -5.27
C VAL A 75 -11.15 -3.66 -6.20
N ILE A 76 -10.31 -2.75 -5.72
CA ILE A 76 -9.93 -1.50 -6.39
C ILE A 76 -8.40 -1.49 -6.55
N GLY A 77 -7.95 -1.17 -7.77
CA GLY A 77 -6.53 -0.99 -8.06
C GLY A 77 -5.94 0.25 -7.38
N TRP A 78 -4.66 0.20 -7.07
CA TRP A 78 -3.95 1.28 -6.35
C TRP A 78 -4.06 2.64 -7.03
N ASN A 79 -3.96 2.70 -8.36
CA ASN A 79 -4.02 3.95 -9.12
C ASN A 79 -5.35 4.71 -8.93
N ASP A 80 -6.42 4.00 -8.58
CA ASP A 80 -7.76 4.58 -8.44
C ASP A 80 -8.21 4.70 -6.99
N LEU A 81 -7.64 3.90 -6.07
CA LEU A 81 -8.16 3.72 -4.72
C LEU A 81 -8.21 5.03 -3.93
N GLN A 82 -7.11 5.78 -3.89
CA GLN A 82 -7.03 7.02 -3.12
C GLN A 82 -8.05 8.05 -3.61
N THR A 83 -8.14 8.27 -4.93
CA THR A 83 -9.10 9.20 -5.54
C THR A 83 -10.54 8.77 -5.27
N ARG A 84 -10.84 7.49 -5.30
CA ARG A 84 -12.18 6.96 -4.99
C ARG A 84 -12.54 7.20 -3.53
N ILE A 85 -11.60 6.99 -2.60
CA ILE A 85 -11.83 7.28 -1.17
C ILE A 85 -12.06 8.78 -0.96
N GLN A 86 -11.25 9.66 -1.55
CA GLN A 86 -11.43 11.11 -1.48
C GLN A 86 -12.81 11.54 -2.02
N THR A 87 -13.25 10.95 -3.13
CA THR A 87 -14.59 11.18 -3.70
C THR A 87 -15.68 10.71 -2.74
N ALA A 88 -15.53 9.55 -2.12
CA ALA A 88 -16.48 9.03 -1.15
C ALA A 88 -16.55 9.91 0.11
N VAL A 89 -15.43 10.40 0.60
CA VAL A 89 -15.34 11.34 1.73
C VAL A 89 -16.08 12.64 1.40
N THR A 90 -15.82 13.22 0.23
CA THR A 90 -16.40 14.50 -0.19
C THR A 90 -17.90 14.41 -0.46
N SER A 91 -18.35 13.33 -1.11
CA SER A 91 -19.76 13.11 -1.45
C SER A 91 -20.60 12.60 -0.29
N GLY A 92 -19.96 12.03 0.73
CA GLY A 92 -20.64 11.30 1.81
C GLY A 92 -21.25 9.97 1.38
N VAL A 93 -20.88 9.47 0.18
CA VAL A 93 -21.35 8.19 -0.38
C VAL A 93 -20.15 7.26 -0.56
N GLY A 94 -20.01 6.30 0.34
CA GLY A 94 -18.90 5.36 0.36
C GLY A 94 -19.30 3.99 0.86
N PRO A 95 -18.33 3.05 0.99
CA PRO A 95 -18.55 1.72 1.57
C PRO A 95 -18.73 1.82 3.09
N ASP A 96 -19.10 0.71 3.72
CA ASP A 96 -19.07 0.61 5.18
C ASP A 96 -17.63 0.47 5.71
N VAL A 97 -16.85 -0.39 5.05
CA VAL A 97 -15.44 -0.67 5.39
C VAL A 97 -14.56 -0.48 4.16
N VAL A 98 -13.37 0.07 4.35
CA VAL A 98 -12.42 0.32 3.25
C VAL A 98 -10.98 0.03 3.67
N ASN A 99 -10.22 -0.55 2.76
CA ASN A 99 -8.76 -0.59 2.85
C ASN A 99 -8.20 0.79 2.50
N ILE A 100 -7.22 1.22 3.28
CA ILE A 100 -6.40 2.40 2.97
C ILE A 100 -4.93 2.01 3.01
N GLY A 101 -4.07 2.67 2.21
CA GLY A 101 -2.65 2.68 2.48
C GLY A 101 -2.42 3.24 3.88
N ASN A 102 -1.63 2.57 4.70
CA ASN A 102 -1.40 3.06 6.06
C ASN A 102 -0.73 4.43 6.09
N THR A 103 -0.02 4.80 5.05
CA THR A 103 0.60 6.12 4.84
C THR A 103 -0.45 7.23 4.76
N TRP A 104 -1.65 6.94 4.23
CA TRP A 104 -2.76 7.91 4.11
C TRP A 104 -3.59 8.08 5.39
N ALA A 105 -3.31 7.27 6.43
CA ALA A 105 -4.15 7.21 7.62
C ALA A 105 -4.33 8.57 8.29
N THR A 106 -3.25 9.35 8.43
CA THR A 106 -3.29 10.68 9.07
C THR A 106 -4.06 11.70 8.22
N SER A 107 -3.85 11.71 6.91
CA SER A 107 -4.57 12.59 5.99
C SER A 107 -6.07 12.30 5.99
N PHE A 108 -6.45 11.02 5.93
CA PHE A 108 -7.85 10.63 6.02
C PHE A 108 -8.46 10.86 7.40
N GLN A 109 -7.69 10.70 8.47
CA GLN A 109 -8.13 11.05 9.83
C GLN A 109 -8.53 12.53 9.92
N ALA A 110 -7.73 13.43 9.34
CA ALA A 110 -7.99 14.87 9.34
C ALA A 110 -9.31 15.24 8.66
N THR A 111 -9.82 14.42 7.73
CA THR A 111 -11.12 14.65 7.07
C THR A 111 -12.32 14.50 8.00
N GLY A 112 -12.16 13.79 9.14
CA GLY A 112 -13.25 13.47 10.07
C GLY A 112 -14.31 12.50 9.53
N ALA A 113 -14.07 11.88 8.36
CA ALA A 113 -15.02 11.00 7.67
C ALA A 113 -15.03 9.57 8.22
N PHE A 114 -14.03 9.18 8.98
CA PHE A 114 -13.85 7.82 9.48
C PHE A 114 -14.19 7.69 10.95
N LEU A 115 -14.63 6.49 11.35
CA LEU A 115 -14.96 6.15 12.72
C LEU A 115 -13.68 6.12 13.58
N PRO A 116 -13.64 6.85 14.71
CA PRO A 116 -12.57 6.68 15.68
C PRO A 116 -12.63 5.27 16.31
N PHE A 117 -11.49 4.60 16.36
CA PHE A 117 -11.33 3.36 17.14
C PHE A 117 -11.03 3.71 18.59
N ASP A 118 -12.05 4.32 19.26
CA ASP A 118 -12.05 4.56 20.70
C ASP A 118 -12.10 3.22 21.49
N ASP A 119 -12.07 3.27 22.81
CA ASP A 119 -12.07 2.08 23.66
C ASP A 119 -13.22 1.11 23.32
N SER A 120 -14.41 1.65 22.97
CA SER A 120 -15.57 0.85 22.60
C SER A 120 -15.40 0.16 21.25
N ALA A 121 -14.99 0.92 20.21
CA ALA A 121 -14.77 0.36 18.88
C ALA A 121 -13.56 -0.59 18.87
N MET A 122 -12.49 -0.24 19.58
CA MET A 122 -11.30 -1.09 19.73
C MET A 122 -11.65 -2.38 20.48
N GLY A 123 -12.44 -2.30 21.56
CA GLY A 123 -12.94 -3.48 22.28
C GLY A 123 -13.79 -4.39 21.38
N ALA A 124 -14.65 -3.82 20.52
CA ALA A 124 -15.49 -4.58 19.60
C ALA A 124 -14.70 -5.38 18.55
N ILE A 125 -13.48 -4.97 18.23
CA ILE A 125 -12.58 -5.66 17.29
C ILE A 125 -11.56 -6.56 18.00
N GLY A 126 -11.67 -6.80 19.30
CA GLY A 126 -10.79 -7.71 20.05
C GLY A 126 -9.62 -7.02 20.76
N GLY A 127 -9.60 -5.70 20.85
CA GLY A 127 -8.65 -4.92 21.61
C GLY A 127 -7.37 -4.55 20.85
N ALA A 128 -6.71 -3.49 21.32
CA ALA A 128 -5.44 -3.00 20.77
C ALA A 128 -4.28 -3.99 20.99
N ASP A 129 -4.35 -4.73 22.11
CA ASP A 129 -3.28 -5.62 22.55
C ASP A 129 -2.99 -6.80 21.61
N LYS A 130 -3.93 -7.13 20.71
CA LYS A 130 -3.69 -8.17 19.71
C LYS A 130 -2.72 -7.75 18.61
N PHE A 131 -2.62 -6.45 18.33
CA PHE A 131 -1.79 -5.93 17.25
C PHE A 131 -0.33 -5.71 17.67
N ALA A 132 0.60 -5.89 16.76
CA ALA A 132 1.98 -5.44 16.92
C ALA A 132 2.00 -3.91 17.05
N SER A 133 2.80 -3.38 18.00
CA SER A 133 2.87 -1.95 18.26
C SER A 133 3.33 -1.14 17.03
N THR A 134 4.29 -1.69 16.27
CA THR A 134 4.77 -1.11 15.00
C THR A 134 3.61 -0.94 14.00
N ALA A 135 2.80 -1.99 13.80
CA ALA A 135 1.65 -1.92 12.90
C ALA A 135 0.57 -0.94 13.43
N LEU A 136 0.26 -1.01 14.72
CA LEU A 136 -0.79 -0.18 15.33
C LEU A 136 -0.45 1.31 15.29
N SER A 137 0.84 1.68 15.32
CA SER A 137 1.28 3.08 15.26
C SER A 137 0.89 3.79 13.95
N THR A 138 0.55 3.05 12.91
CA THR A 138 0.15 3.59 11.60
C THR A 138 -1.34 3.95 11.52
N GLY A 139 -2.10 3.83 12.59
CA GLY A 139 -3.56 4.00 12.58
C GLY A 139 -4.07 5.45 12.45
N GLY A 140 -3.18 6.45 12.53
CA GLY A 140 -3.48 7.87 12.49
C GLY A 140 -2.38 8.71 13.11
N ALA A 141 -2.64 9.99 13.33
CA ALA A 141 -1.68 10.94 13.90
C ALA A 141 -1.30 10.57 15.34
N ALA A 142 -0.04 10.76 15.68
CA ALA A 142 0.48 10.49 17.02
C ALA A 142 -0.29 11.27 18.11
N GLY A 143 -0.67 10.59 19.17
CA GLY A 143 -1.40 11.19 20.28
C GLY A 143 -2.89 11.43 20.03
N GLN A 144 -3.41 11.04 18.86
CA GLN A 144 -4.84 11.08 18.54
C GLN A 144 -5.45 9.68 18.53
N THR A 145 -6.78 9.60 18.71
CA THR A 145 -7.50 8.33 18.57
C THR A 145 -7.42 7.88 17.10
N ALA A 146 -6.88 6.69 16.87
CA ALA A 146 -6.74 6.13 15.53
C ALA A 146 -8.10 6.04 14.80
N THR A 147 -8.11 6.25 13.50
CA THR A 147 -9.29 6.08 12.62
C THR A 147 -9.12 4.93 11.63
N SER A 148 -8.03 4.19 11.78
CA SER A 148 -7.80 2.94 11.06
C SER A 148 -7.07 1.94 11.94
N VAL A 149 -7.17 0.66 11.58
CA VAL A 149 -6.46 -0.45 12.26
C VAL A 149 -5.71 -1.28 11.22
N PRO A 150 -4.54 -1.84 11.56
CA PRO A 150 -3.73 -2.56 10.59
C PRO A 150 -4.39 -3.87 10.14
N LEU A 151 -4.22 -4.18 8.85
CA LEU A 151 -4.68 -5.42 8.21
C LEU A 151 -3.52 -6.24 7.65
N TYR A 152 -2.64 -5.62 6.87
CA TYR A 152 -1.45 -6.25 6.27
C TYR A 152 -0.22 -5.42 6.56
N GLY A 153 0.90 -6.09 6.85
CA GLY A 153 2.21 -5.46 6.96
C GLY A 153 3.05 -5.72 5.71
N TYR A 154 3.79 -4.70 5.28
CA TYR A 154 4.76 -4.79 4.21
C TYR A 154 6.05 -4.07 4.58
N ALA A 155 7.16 -4.53 4.02
CA ALA A 155 8.46 -3.88 4.16
C ALA A 155 9.26 -4.04 2.88
N TYR A 156 10.05 -3.03 2.54
CA TYR A 156 11.00 -3.11 1.43
C TYR A 156 12.24 -3.90 1.83
N GLY A 157 12.77 -4.64 0.85
CA GLY A 157 14.06 -5.30 0.93
C GLY A 157 14.78 -5.23 -0.41
N LEU A 158 16.08 -5.52 -0.40
CA LEU A 158 16.86 -5.73 -1.59
C LEU A 158 16.84 -7.23 -1.92
N TYR A 159 16.18 -7.59 -3.02
CA TYR A 159 16.23 -8.93 -3.59
C TYR A 159 17.47 -9.07 -4.45
N TYR A 160 18.15 -10.19 -4.39
CA TYR A 160 19.32 -10.50 -5.23
C TYR A 160 19.20 -11.90 -5.84
N ASN A 161 19.60 -12.05 -7.10
CA ASN A 161 19.60 -13.32 -7.82
C ASN A 161 20.81 -14.16 -7.41
N LYS A 162 20.56 -15.26 -6.67
CA LYS A 162 21.62 -16.13 -6.13
C LYS A 162 22.53 -16.69 -7.21
N ALA A 163 21.98 -17.06 -8.37
CA ALA A 163 22.78 -17.64 -9.47
C ALA A 163 23.72 -16.61 -10.11
N MET A 164 23.22 -15.36 -10.33
CA MET A 164 24.04 -14.28 -10.89
C MET A 164 25.16 -13.88 -9.94
N PHE A 165 24.86 -13.76 -8.64
CA PHE A 165 25.83 -13.44 -7.61
C PHE A 165 26.90 -14.54 -7.48
N ALA A 166 26.48 -15.81 -7.44
CA ALA A 166 27.42 -16.94 -7.37
C ALA A 166 28.33 -17.02 -8.60
N ALA A 167 27.77 -16.81 -9.82
CA ALA A 167 28.55 -16.79 -11.04
C ALA A 167 29.61 -15.68 -11.10
N ALA A 168 29.33 -14.54 -10.45
CA ALA A 168 30.26 -13.41 -10.34
C ALA A 168 31.18 -13.48 -9.11
N GLY A 169 31.05 -14.51 -8.26
CA GLY A 169 31.80 -14.64 -7.01
C GLY A 169 31.47 -13.56 -5.99
N LEU A 170 30.20 -13.12 -5.96
CA LEU A 170 29.71 -12.07 -5.07
C LEU A 170 28.97 -12.66 -3.87
N THR A 171 28.99 -11.92 -2.76
CA THR A 171 28.15 -12.11 -1.58
C THR A 171 27.07 -11.03 -1.53
N PRO A 172 25.93 -11.26 -0.83
CA PRO A 172 24.92 -10.21 -0.68
C PRO A 172 25.51 -8.93 -0.08
N PRO A 173 25.21 -7.74 -0.64
CA PRO A 173 25.78 -6.47 -0.18
C PRO A 173 25.25 -6.09 1.21
N THR A 174 26.11 -5.49 2.01
CA THR A 174 25.80 -4.98 3.36
C THR A 174 25.81 -3.45 3.42
N THR A 175 26.40 -2.79 2.44
CA THR A 175 26.45 -1.35 2.30
C THR A 175 25.97 -0.91 0.91
N TRP A 176 25.54 0.34 0.78
CA TRP A 176 25.16 0.92 -0.51
C TRP A 176 26.31 0.88 -1.52
N GLU A 177 27.52 1.16 -1.06
CA GLU A 177 28.72 1.16 -1.89
C GLU A 177 29.02 -0.24 -2.44
N GLU A 178 28.86 -1.30 -1.62
CA GLU A 178 28.97 -2.68 -2.08
C GLU A 178 27.89 -3.03 -3.10
N MET A 179 26.64 -2.65 -2.85
CA MET A 179 25.52 -2.88 -3.77
C MET A 179 25.78 -2.25 -5.13
N VAL A 180 26.24 -1.00 -5.16
CA VAL A 180 26.60 -0.31 -6.42
C VAL A 180 27.78 -0.99 -7.11
N ALA A 181 28.82 -1.38 -6.36
CA ALA A 181 29.97 -2.08 -6.93
C ALA A 181 29.59 -3.44 -7.53
N ASP A 182 28.72 -4.18 -6.87
CA ASP A 182 28.20 -5.45 -7.35
C ASP A 182 27.28 -5.25 -8.57
N GLY A 183 26.43 -4.25 -8.52
CA GLY A 183 25.60 -3.84 -9.66
C GLY A 183 26.44 -3.54 -10.90
N LYS A 184 27.55 -2.81 -10.77
CA LYS A 184 28.47 -2.52 -11.89
C LYS A 184 29.12 -3.78 -12.48
N LYS A 185 29.48 -4.75 -11.64
CA LYS A 185 30.02 -6.04 -12.10
C LYS A 185 28.99 -6.89 -12.83
N LEU A 186 27.71 -6.79 -12.44
CA LEU A 186 26.63 -7.60 -12.97
C LEU A 186 25.94 -6.94 -14.20
N THR A 187 26.22 -5.67 -14.48
CA THR A 187 25.64 -4.93 -15.59
C THR A 187 26.36 -5.25 -16.91
N ASP A 188 25.59 -5.72 -17.89
CA ASP A 188 26.04 -5.92 -19.28
C ASP A 188 24.94 -5.45 -20.26
N PRO A 189 24.92 -4.15 -20.61
CA PRO A 189 23.86 -3.59 -21.47
C PRO A 189 23.83 -4.24 -22.86
N SER A 190 24.96 -4.81 -23.33
CA SER A 190 25.01 -5.50 -24.62
C SER A 190 24.18 -6.78 -24.64
N LYS A 191 23.88 -7.34 -23.47
CA LYS A 191 23.00 -8.49 -23.27
C LYS A 191 21.64 -8.11 -22.69
N GLY A 192 21.37 -6.81 -22.48
CA GLY A 192 20.17 -6.35 -21.81
C GLY A 192 20.12 -6.77 -20.32
N VAL A 193 21.28 -6.90 -19.67
CA VAL A 193 21.38 -7.28 -18.25
C VAL A 193 21.84 -6.07 -17.44
N TRP A 194 21.11 -5.79 -16.36
CA TRP A 194 21.38 -4.66 -15.49
C TRP A 194 21.61 -5.11 -14.03
N GLY A 195 22.38 -4.33 -13.30
CA GLY A 195 22.67 -4.58 -11.90
C GLY A 195 21.42 -4.48 -11.02
N THR A 196 20.52 -3.57 -11.36
CA THR A 196 19.22 -3.45 -10.70
C THR A 196 18.13 -3.04 -11.70
N SER A 197 16.86 -3.29 -11.37
CA SER A 197 15.70 -2.68 -12.02
C SER A 197 14.87 -1.96 -10.97
N ILE A 198 14.34 -0.79 -11.31
CA ILE A 198 13.60 0.11 -10.40
C ILE A 198 12.31 0.59 -11.06
N GLU A 199 11.32 0.96 -10.25
CA GLU A 199 10.02 1.48 -10.72
C GLU A 199 10.06 3.01 -10.82
N ALA A 200 10.97 3.54 -11.64
CA ALA A 200 11.29 4.96 -11.69
C ALA A 200 10.19 5.84 -12.34
N GLY A 201 9.16 5.24 -12.93
CA GLY A 201 7.94 5.91 -13.40
C GLY A 201 6.80 5.91 -12.39
N SER A 202 6.93 5.23 -11.26
CA SER A 202 5.91 5.18 -10.20
C SER A 202 6.13 6.30 -9.18
N TYR A 203 5.15 7.20 -9.04
CA TYR A 203 5.23 8.27 -8.03
C TYR A 203 5.27 7.72 -6.61
N THR A 204 4.52 6.66 -6.34
CA THR A 204 4.48 6.00 -5.03
C THR A 204 5.85 5.41 -4.68
N GLU A 205 6.41 4.58 -5.58
CA GLU A 205 7.73 3.97 -5.35
C GLU A 205 8.83 5.04 -5.22
N ASN A 206 8.81 6.05 -6.05
CA ASN A 206 9.77 7.15 -5.99
C ASN A 206 9.68 7.95 -4.69
N ASN A 207 8.48 8.20 -4.14
CA ASN A 207 8.35 8.81 -2.83
C ASN A 207 8.89 7.89 -1.72
N HIS A 208 8.57 6.60 -1.76
CA HIS A 208 9.07 5.64 -0.77
C HIS A 208 10.60 5.60 -0.75
N PHE A 209 11.26 5.60 -1.92
CA PHE A 209 12.71 5.62 -1.99
C PHE A 209 13.30 7.00 -1.65
N ALA A 210 12.61 8.10 -1.95
CA ALA A 210 13.00 9.42 -1.43
C ALA A 210 13.05 9.39 0.11
N PHE A 211 12.01 8.84 0.75
CA PHE A 211 11.96 8.72 2.20
C PHE A 211 13.09 7.82 2.74
N ILE A 212 13.22 6.59 2.23
CA ILE A 212 14.23 5.63 2.72
C ILE A 212 15.64 6.19 2.58
N THR A 213 16.00 6.70 1.41
CA THR A 213 17.36 7.21 1.17
C THR A 213 17.66 8.50 1.92
N SER A 214 16.65 9.35 2.14
CA SER A 214 16.79 10.53 3.00
C SER A 214 16.95 10.15 4.47
N ALA A 215 16.13 9.22 5.00
CA ALA A 215 16.24 8.73 6.36
C ALA A 215 17.61 8.09 6.63
N GLN A 216 18.17 7.35 5.67
CA GLN A 216 19.53 6.82 5.73
C GLN A 216 20.59 7.92 5.88
N ASN A 217 20.35 9.12 5.35
CA ASN A 217 21.21 10.29 5.53
C ASN A 217 20.87 11.12 6.78
N GLY A 218 19.87 10.70 7.57
CA GLY A 218 19.38 11.48 8.72
C GLY A 218 18.48 12.65 8.35
N GLY A 219 17.94 12.69 7.12
CA GLY A 219 16.97 13.66 6.65
C GLY A 219 15.56 13.39 7.16
N SER A 220 14.71 14.41 7.05
CA SER A 220 13.28 14.34 7.29
C SER A 220 12.57 15.29 6.34
N PHE A 221 11.40 14.91 5.82
CA PHE A 221 10.63 15.78 4.94
C PHE A 221 9.72 16.76 5.69
N PHE A 222 9.57 16.57 6.99
CA PHE A 222 8.85 17.50 7.86
C PHE A 222 9.63 17.69 9.16
N ASP A 223 9.56 18.88 9.72
CA ASP A 223 10.10 19.14 11.05
C ASP A 223 9.15 18.63 12.15
N GLY A 224 9.57 18.78 13.41
CA GLY A 224 8.77 18.34 14.56
C GLY A 224 7.44 19.07 14.74
N SER A 225 7.18 20.15 14.02
CA SER A 225 5.92 20.88 13.98
C SER A 225 5.01 20.48 12.80
N GLY A 226 5.49 19.62 11.91
CA GLY A 226 4.80 19.24 10.68
C GLY A 226 4.98 20.22 9.52
N THR A 227 5.97 21.13 9.62
CA THR A 227 6.32 22.03 8.53
C THR A 227 7.19 21.32 7.49
N PRO A 228 6.89 21.43 6.18
CA PRO A 228 7.70 20.80 5.14
C PRO A 228 9.14 21.34 5.10
N THR A 229 10.11 20.43 4.99
CA THR A 229 11.56 20.69 4.95
C THR A 229 12.23 19.95 3.80
N PHE A 230 11.58 19.90 2.62
CA PHE A 230 11.98 19.02 1.52
C PHE A 230 13.36 19.30 0.95
N THR A 231 13.80 20.56 0.97
CA THR A 231 15.05 21.00 0.36
C THR A 231 16.28 20.92 1.27
N GLU A 232 16.14 20.30 2.45
CA GLU A 232 17.31 20.04 3.29
C GLU A 232 18.31 19.11 2.59
N SER A 233 19.61 19.39 2.78
CA SER A 233 20.68 18.71 2.05
C SER A 233 20.64 17.19 2.20
N GLN A 234 20.25 16.67 3.37
CA GLN A 234 20.12 15.23 3.63
C GLN A 234 19.08 14.58 2.72
N ASN A 235 17.96 15.27 2.44
CA ASN A 235 16.91 14.80 1.54
C ASN A 235 17.41 14.85 0.09
N VAL A 236 17.99 15.96 -0.31
CA VAL A 236 18.55 16.17 -1.66
C VAL A 236 19.63 15.11 -1.97
N ASP A 237 20.56 14.88 -1.05
CA ASP A 237 21.64 13.91 -1.20
C ASP A 237 21.09 12.46 -1.24
N GLY A 238 20.05 12.17 -0.45
CA GLY A 238 19.37 10.86 -0.47
C GLY A 238 18.73 10.58 -1.82
N ILE A 239 17.95 11.52 -2.34
CA ILE A 239 17.33 11.44 -3.66
C ILE A 239 18.37 11.34 -4.77
N LYS A 240 19.44 12.16 -4.68
CA LYS A 240 20.55 12.12 -5.65
C LYS A 240 21.18 10.74 -5.72
N ARG A 241 21.43 10.12 -4.57
CA ARG A 241 21.99 8.77 -4.49
C ARG A 241 21.10 7.71 -5.17
N TYR A 242 19.78 7.80 -5.01
CA TYR A 242 18.86 6.89 -5.69
C TYR A 242 18.80 7.14 -7.20
N LEU A 243 18.76 8.39 -7.62
CA LEU A 243 18.79 8.80 -9.02
C LEU A 243 20.11 8.36 -9.71
N ASP A 244 21.21 8.36 -8.97
CA ASP A 244 22.52 7.99 -9.48
C ASP A 244 22.65 6.52 -9.88
N LEU A 245 21.78 5.63 -9.40
CA LEU A 245 21.71 4.24 -9.89
C LEU A 245 21.52 4.21 -11.43
N MET A 246 20.77 5.16 -11.98
CA MET A 246 20.56 5.28 -13.43
C MET A 246 21.57 6.25 -14.06
N GLN A 247 21.80 7.41 -13.46
CA GLN A 247 22.57 8.50 -14.06
C GLN A 247 24.09 8.27 -14.04
N THR A 248 24.64 8.05 -12.85
CA THR A 248 26.10 8.02 -12.60
C THR A 248 26.63 6.59 -12.55
N ASP A 249 25.96 5.73 -11.81
CA ASP A 249 26.36 4.34 -11.58
C ASP A 249 26.03 3.46 -12.78
N LYS A 250 24.98 3.81 -13.52
CA LYS A 250 24.54 3.13 -14.76
C LYS A 250 24.29 1.63 -14.52
N ILE A 251 23.71 1.30 -13.39
CA ILE A 251 23.32 -0.06 -13.01
C ILE A 251 21.83 -0.32 -13.17
N ALA A 252 21.01 0.73 -13.38
CA ALA A 252 19.59 0.64 -13.73
C ALA A 252 19.37 1.03 -15.19
N ASP A 253 18.45 0.33 -15.88
CA ASP A 253 18.09 0.60 -17.27
C ASP A 253 17.37 1.96 -17.38
N PRO A 254 17.76 2.85 -18.31
CA PRO A 254 16.97 4.04 -18.59
C PRO A 254 15.50 3.76 -18.95
N ALA A 255 15.17 2.58 -19.48
CA ALA A 255 13.80 2.16 -19.73
C ALA A 255 12.95 2.05 -18.44
N ASP A 256 13.56 1.85 -17.29
CA ASP A 256 12.90 1.76 -15.99
C ASP A 256 12.13 3.05 -15.63
N ALA A 257 12.46 4.19 -16.24
CA ALA A 257 11.69 5.43 -16.11
C ALA A 257 10.25 5.35 -16.63
N GLN A 258 9.89 4.27 -17.34
CA GLN A 258 8.53 4.00 -17.82
C GLN A 258 7.78 3.02 -16.90
N TYR A 259 8.44 2.40 -15.93
CA TYR A 259 7.85 1.40 -15.05
C TYR A 259 7.05 2.08 -13.94
N SER A 260 5.77 1.76 -13.85
CA SER A 260 4.83 2.48 -12.98
C SER A 260 3.81 1.60 -12.28
N THR A 261 3.82 0.29 -12.55
CA THR A 261 2.80 -0.63 -12.00
C THR A 261 3.30 -1.45 -10.80
N GLY A 262 4.60 -1.39 -10.51
CA GLY A 262 5.24 -2.16 -9.44
C GLY A 262 5.53 -3.63 -9.81
N THR A 263 5.31 -4.02 -11.06
CA THR A 263 5.48 -5.41 -11.52
C THR A 263 6.55 -5.58 -12.59
N GLU A 264 6.95 -4.50 -13.26
CA GLU A 264 7.91 -4.54 -14.35
C GLU A 264 9.32 -4.91 -13.88
N SER A 265 9.76 -4.31 -12.76
CA SER A 265 11.06 -4.65 -12.15
C SER A 265 11.09 -6.09 -11.67
N ILE A 266 9.97 -6.59 -11.10
CA ILE A 266 9.83 -7.99 -10.66
C ILE A 266 9.98 -8.93 -11.85
N ALA A 267 9.30 -8.64 -12.98
CA ALA A 267 9.39 -9.44 -14.20
C ALA A 267 10.82 -9.45 -14.79
N ASN A 268 11.55 -8.32 -14.74
CA ASN A 268 12.94 -8.25 -15.15
C ASN A 268 13.85 -9.12 -14.28
N PHE A 269 13.63 -9.09 -12.97
CA PHE A 269 14.37 -9.90 -12.03
C PHE A 269 14.10 -11.40 -12.21
N ALA A 270 12.83 -11.79 -12.36
CA ALA A 270 12.45 -13.19 -12.61
C ALA A 270 13.04 -13.73 -13.92
N LYS A 271 13.14 -12.90 -14.98
CA LYS A 271 13.77 -13.26 -16.26
C LYS A 271 15.30 -13.28 -16.20
N GLY A 272 15.92 -12.78 -15.14
CA GLY A 272 17.37 -12.66 -15.01
C GLY A 272 17.96 -11.51 -15.84
N THR A 273 17.16 -10.54 -16.27
CA THR A 273 17.64 -9.30 -16.91
C THR A 273 17.98 -8.21 -15.89
N ALA A 274 17.59 -8.39 -14.62
CA ALA A 274 18.05 -7.61 -13.48
C ALA A 274 18.65 -8.53 -12.42
N ALA A 275 19.80 -8.17 -11.87
CA ALA A 275 20.47 -8.95 -10.84
C ALA A 275 19.92 -8.68 -9.43
N MET A 276 19.39 -7.49 -9.23
CA MET A 276 18.76 -7.03 -7.98
C MET A 276 17.48 -6.25 -8.28
N ILE A 277 16.57 -6.21 -7.32
CA ILE A 277 15.44 -5.27 -7.28
C ILE A 277 15.20 -4.81 -5.85
N PHE A 278 14.69 -3.60 -5.72
CA PHE A 278 14.09 -3.13 -4.48
C PHE A 278 12.59 -3.38 -4.55
N ASN A 279 12.07 -4.17 -3.62
CA ASN A 279 10.62 -4.38 -3.60
C ASN A 279 10.14 -4.81 -2.21
N GLN A 280 8.83 -4.75 -2.01
CA GLN A 280 8.21 -5.22 -0.79
C GLN A 280 8.12 -6.76 -0.77
N ASN A 281 7.83 -7.32 0.40
CA ASN A 281 7.69 -8.78 0.57
C ASN A 281 6.56 -9.40 -0.27
N ASN A 282 5.58 -8.62 -0.75
CA ASN A 282 4.53 -9.09 -1.67
C ASN A 282 5.05 -9.40 -3.09
N ALA A 283 6.26 -8.98 -3.45
CA ALA A 283 6.90 -9.38 -4.70
C ALA A 283 7.02 -10.91 -4.86
N GLU A 284 7.07 -11.66 -3.76
CA GLU A 284 7.18 -13.13 -3.79
C GLU A 284 6.02 -13.79 -4.55
N ALA A 285 4.80 -13.28 -4.43
CA ALA A 285 3.65 -13.79 -5.18
C ALA A 285 3.84 -13.63 -6.70
N ASN A 286 4.32 -12.45 -7.13
CA ASN A 286 4.59 -12.17 -8.53
C ASN A 286 5.81 -12.95 -9.05
N LEU A 287 6.89 -13.04 -8.26
CA LEU A 287 8.07 -13.86 -8.62
C LEU A 287 7.67 -15.33 -8.85
N THR A 288 6.82 -15.88 -7.97
CA THR A 288 6.31 -17.25 -8.13
C THR A 288 5.45 -17.39 -9.39
N ALA A 289 4.59 -16.42 -9.68
CA ALA A 289 3.78 -16.40 -10.90
C ALA A 289 4.63 -16.31 -12.17
N ASP A 290 5.76 -15.60 -12.11
CA ASP A 290 6.75 -15.46 -13.19
C ASP A 290 7.74 -16.65 -13.26
N GLY A 291 7.55 -17.68 -12.43
CA GLY A 291 8.32 -18.94 -12.46
C GLY A 291 9.62 -18.91 -11.65
N MET A 292 9.82 -17.94 -10.78
CA MET A 292 10.98 -17.83 -9.90
C MET A 292 10.59 -18.18 -8.45
N ASP A 293 11.13 -19.24 -7.91
CA ASP A 293 10.85 -19.64 -6.52
C ASP A 293 11.90 -19.10 -5.51
N ALA A 294 11.54 -19.15 -4.21
CA ALA A 294 12.35 -18.59 -3.14
C ALA A 294 13.78 -19.19 -3.01
N SER A 295 14.05 -20.36 -3.61
CA SER A 295 15.40 -20.92 -3.63
C SER A 295 16.35 -20.16 -4.55
N GLN A 296 15.83 -19.45 -5.55
CA GLN A 296 16.61 -18.80 -6.60
C GLN A 296 17.05 -17.38 -6.24
N TYR A 297 16.43 -16.76 -5.23
CA TYR A 297 16.79 -15.42 -4.76
C TYR A 297 17.04 -15.39 -3.25
N GLY A 298 17.67 -14.34 -2.79
CA GLY A 298 17.74 -14.00 -1.38
C GLY A 298 17.29 -12.57 -1.16
N VAL A 299 17.05 -12.22 0.09
CA VAL A 299 16.66 -10.87 0.50
C VAL A 299 17.58 -10.39 1.61
N VAL A 300 18.02 -9.15 1.51
CA VAL A 300 18.72 -8.44 2.58
C VAL A 300 18.03 -7.10 2.85
N PRO A 301 18.19 -6.48 4.03
CA PRO A 301 17.76 -5.11 4.24
C PRO A 301 18.33 -4.20 3.15
N ILE A 302 17.56 -3.19 2.70
CA ILE A 302 18.11 -2.20 1.76
C ILE A 302 19.36 -1.58 2.40
N PRO A 303 20.53 -1.75 1.77
CA PRO A 303 21.78 -1.32 2.38
C PRO A 303 21.81 0.22 2.54
N ALA A 304 22.27 0.68 3.69
CA ALA A 304 22.58 2.08 3.91
C ALA A 304 24.03 2.37 3.48
N PRO A 305 24.40 3.63 3.21
CA PRO A 305 25.79 4.04 3.11
C PRO A 305 26.56 3.67 4.37
N SER A 306 27.85 3.40 4.26
CA SER A 306 28.70 2.98 5.39
C SER A 306 28.69 3.95 6.57
N ALA A 307 28.44 5.23 6.32
CA ALA A 307 28.28 6.29 7.33
C ALA A 307 26.82 6.61 7.63
N GLY A 308 25.87 5.91 7.01
CA GLY A 308 24.44 6.20 7.10
C GLY A 308 23.75 5.51 8.28
N LYS A 309 22.46 5.85 8.48
CA LYS A 309 21.59 5.18 9.45
C LYS A 309 21.01 3.90 8.83
N PRO A 310 20.75 2.85 9.60
CA PRO A 310 20.24 1.57 9.09
C PRO A 310 18.72 1.59 8.81
N ALA A 311 18.19 2.65 8.19
CA ALA A 311 16.81 2.70 7.74
C ALA A 311 16.67 1.89 6.44
N ALA A 312 16.06 0.71 6.49
CA ALA A 312 15.93 -0.17 5.33
C ALA A 312 14.55 -0.08 4.66
N SER A 313 13.55 0.44 5.35
CA SER A 313 12.17 0.56 4.85
C SER A 313 11.43 1.64 5.64
N PHE A 314 10.24 2.01 5.16
CA PHE A 314 9.22 2.55 6.06
C PHE A 314 8.27 1.44 6.51
N ILE A 315 7.45 1.72 7.55
CA ILE A 315 6.41 0.79 8.00
C ILE A 315 5.28 0.81 6.97
N ALA A 316 5.40 -0.03 5.96
CA ALA A 316 4.41 -0.14 4.91
C ALA A 316 3.26 -1.06 5.33
N GLY A 317 2.09 -0.87 4.76
CA GLY A 317 0.96 -1.75 5.03
C GLY A 317 -0.38 -1.20 4.60
N ILE A 318 -1.38 -2.03 4.86
CA ILE A 318 -2.77 -1.71 4.60
C ILE A 318 -3.50 -1.65 5.93
N ASN A 319 -4.24 -0.58 6.13
CA ASN A 319 -5.15 -0.44 7.25
C ASN A 319 -6.61 -0.57 6.80
N LEU A 320 -7.47 -0.89 7.75
CA LEU A 320 -8.93 -0.85 7.63
C LEU A 320 -9.49 0.39 8.29
N SER A 321 -10.32 1.13 7.57
CA SER A 321 -11.15 2.21 8.10
C SER A 321 -12.63 1.88 7.95
N VAL A 322 -13.44 2.39 8.87
CA VAL A 322 -14.91 2.32 8.82
C VAL A 322 -15.44 3.72 8.56
N PHE A 323 -16.29 3.91 7.56
CA PHE A 323 -16.90 5.21 7.32
C PHE A 323 -17.83 5.60 8.48
N LYS A 324 -17.67 6.82 9.01
CA LYS A 324 -18.43 7.29 10.19
C LYS A 324 -19.93 7.36 9.97
N ASN A 325 -20.36 7.60 8.73
CA ASN A 325 -21.75 7.72 8.33
C ASN A 325 -22.42 6.37 7.99
N THR A 326 -21.71 5.24 8.13
CA THR A 326 -22.30 3.90 7.94
C THR A 326 -23.53 3.71 8.81
N LYS A 327 -24.54 3.06 8.26
CA LYS A 327 -25.73 2.63 9.03
C LYS A 327 -25.57 1.23 9.63
N ASN A 328 -24.44 0.56 9.32
CA ASN A 328 -24.15 -0.82 9.65
C ASN A 328 -22.97 -0.95 10.61
N LYS A 329 -22.78 0.02 11.53
CA LYS A 329 -21.58 0.13 12.40
C LYS A 329 -21.24 -1.20 13.09
N ASP A 330 -22.20 -1.86 13.74
CA ASP A 330 -21.94 -3.10 14.47
C ASP A 330 -21.52 -4.24 13.55
N ALA A 331 -22.13 -4.32 12.36
CA ALA A 331 -21.77 -5.32 11.35
C ALA A 331 -20.36 -5.03 10.78
N ALA A 332 -20.03 -3.75 10.54
CA ALA A 332 -18.71 -3.33 10.10
C ALA A 332 -17.62 -3.67 11.12
N LEU A 333 -17.84 -3.38 12.41
CA LEU A 333 -16.89 -3.74 13.48
C LEU A 333 -16.74 -5.26 13.65
N LYS A 334 -17.84 -6.03 13.54
CA LYS A 334 -17.75 -7.51 13.53
C LYS A 334 -16.91 -8.00 12.35
N PHE A 335 -17.05 -7.37 11.17
CA PHE A 335 -16.25 -7.70 9.99
C PHE A 335 -14.78 -7.34 10.21
N VAL A 336 -14.46 -6.16 10.74
CA VAL A 336 -13.08 -5.77 11.07
C VAL A 336 -12.47 -6.76 12.06
N ASN A 337 -13.21 -7.18 13.11
CA ASN A 337 -12.72 -8.19 14.05
C ASN A 337 -12.43 -9.53 13.38
N PHE A 338 -13.32 -9.98 12.47
CA PHE A 338 -13.15 -11.24 11.74
C PHE A 338 -11.93 -11.20 10.82
N ILE A 339 -11.80 -10.15 9.98
CA ILE A 339 -10.75 -10.09 8.97
C ILE A 339 -9.36 -9.85 9.58
N THR A 340 -9.30 -9.26 10.79
CA THR A 340 -8.08 -9.09 11.60
C THR A 340 -7.88 -10.20 12.63
N SER A 341 -8.59 -11.33 12.53
CA SER A 341 -8.36 -12.48 13.42
C SER A 341 -7.12 -13.28 12.99
N ALA A 342 -6.52 -14.03 13.93
CA ALA A 342 -5.32 -14.83 13.64
C ALA A 342 -5.55 -15.84 12.51
N ASP A 343 -6.71 -16.52 12.49
CA ASP A 343 -7.07 -17.47 11.43
C ASP A 343 -7.11 -16.80 10.05
N THR A 344 -7.71 -15.61 9.98
CA THR A 344 -7.85 -14.89 8.72
C THR A 344 -6.51 -14.32 8.28
N GLN A 345 -5.71 -13.77 9.21
CA GLN A 345 -4.35 -13.30 8.92
C GLN A 345 -3.47 -14.43 8.37
N SER A 346 -3.55 -15.63 8.96
CA SER A 346 -2.82 -16.80 8.45
C SER A 346 -3.28 -17.22 7.06
N ALA A 347 -4.58 -17.15 6.78
CA ALA A 347 -5.14 -17.49 5.47
C ALA A 347 -4.74 -16.48 4.38
N LEU A 348 -4.56 -15.20 4.73
CA LEU A 348 -4.20 -14.12 3.82
C LEU A 348 -2.68 -13.93 3.66
N GLY A 349 -1.88 -14.41 4.62
CA GLY A 349 -0.43 -14.24 4.62
C GLY A 349 0.24 -14.72 3.34
N LYS A 350 0.01 -15.97 2.94
CA LYS A 350 0.63 -16.54 1.73
C LYS A 350 0.08 -15.93 0.42
N PRO A 351 -1.26 -15.85 0.20
CA PRO A 351 -1.79 -15.31 -1.05
C PRO A 351 -1.39 -13.86 -1.34
N PHE A 352 -1.27 -13.05 -0.29
CA PHE A 352 -0.91 -11.64 -0.41
C PHE A 352 0.53 -11.34 0.02
N SER A 353 1.30 -12.39 0.32
CA SER A 353 2.67 -12.31 0.83
C SER A 353 2.82 -11.27 1.95
N SER A 354 1.81 -11.16 2.84
CA SER A 354 1.76 -10.12 3.86
C SER A 354 2.41 -10.55 5.17
N ILE A 355 3.15 -9.62 5.78
CA ILE A 355 3.64 -9.77 7.15
C ILE A 355 2.44 -9.64 8.10
N PRO A 356 2.26 -10.56 9.07
CA PRO A 356 1.16 -10.46 10.00
C PRO A 356 1.30 -9.22 10.90
N VAL A 357 0.17 -8.55 11.12
CA VAL A 357 0.10 -7.35 11.98
C VAL A 357 -0.26 -7.67 13.44
N LEU A 358 -0.43 -8.96 13.77
CA LEU A 358 -0.73 -9.44 15.12
C LEU A 358 0.56 -9.83 15.84
N LYS A 359 0.63 -9.59 17.17
CA LYS A 359 1.82 -9.85 18.01
C LYS A 359 2.30 -11.30 17.94
N ASP A 360 1.36 -12.24 17.97
CA ASP A 360 1.67 -13.66 18.16
C ASP A 360 1.45 -14.47 16.87
N ALA A 361 1.28 -13.80 15.72
CA ALA A 361 1.06 -14.50 14.46
C ALA A 361 2.39 -14.89 13.79
N THR A 362 2.47 -16.15 13.37
CA THR A 362 3.62 -16.65 12.61
C THR A 362 3.52 -16.18 11.16
N PRO A 363 4.61 -15.63 10.57
CA PRO A 363 4.64 -15.30 9.15
C PRO A 363 4.40 -16.54 8.28
N THR A 364 3.47 -16.44 7.33
CA THR A 364 3.12 -17.50 6.37
C THR A 364 3.33 -17.08 4.92
N PHE A 365 3.84 -15.87 4.69
CA PHE A 365 3.95 -15.27 3.37
C PHE A 365 5.03 -15.92 2.49
N THR A 366 6.02 -16.56 3.08
CA THR A 366 7.08 -17.27 2.36
C THR A 366 7.31 -18.66 2.93
N THR A 367 7.85 -19.56 2.11
CA THR A 367 8.32 -20.88 2.53
C THR A 367 9.79 -20.89 2.95
N ASP A 368 10.54 -19.81 2.69
CA ASP A 368 11.94 -19.67 3.09
C ASP A 368 12.04 -18.99 4.47
N PRO A 369 12.47 -19.70 5.53
CA PRO A 369 12.58 -19.13 6.87
C PRO A 369 13.58 -17.96 6.97
N ALA A 370 14.60 -17.92 6.10
CA ALA A 370 15.59 -16.84 6.10
C ALA A 370 14.94 -15.55 5.56
N ILE A 371 14.15 -15.65 4.50
CA ILE A 371 13.37 -14.51 3.94
C ILE A 371 12.35 -14.02 4.98
N ALA A 372 11.60 -14.94 5.62
CA ALA A 372 10.65 -14.60 6.67
C ALA A 372 11.32 -13.83 7.82
N THR A 373 12.48 -14.32 8.28
CA THR A 373 13.26 -13.67 9.35
C THR A 373 13.75 -12.29 8.93
N THR A 374 14.28 -12.17 7.70
CA THR A 374 14.80 -10.91 7.17
C THR A 374 13.70 -9.85 7.12
N PHE A 375 12.55 -10.13 6.51
CA PHE A 375 11.46 -9.15 6.42
C PHE A 375 10.84 -8.84 7.78
N SER A 376 10.71 -9.83 8.68
CA SER A 376 10.26 -9.57 10.05
C SER A 376 11.21 -8.63 10.80
N ASN A 377 12.53 -8.80 10.61
CA ASN A 377 13.53 -7.91 11.18
C ASN A 377 13.46 -6.50 10.57
N ILE A 378 13.34 -6.40 9.24
CA ILE A 378 13.20 -5.10 8.56
C ILE A 378 11.96 -4.39 9.11
N TYR A 379 10.79 -5.04 9.10
CA TYR A 379 9.53 -4.45 9.53
C TYR A 379 9.56 -3.96 10.98
N ASN A 380 10.10 -4.77 11.89
CA ASN A 380 10.03 -4.46 13.31
C ASN A 380 11.19 -3.59 13.83
N ASN A 381 12.37 -3.62 13.19
CA ASN A 381 13.60 -3.04 13.75
C ASN A 381 14.32 -2.05 12.84
N LEU A 382 14.06 -2.08 11.52
CA LEU A 382 14.78 -1.28 10.52
C LEU A 382 13.83 -0.42 9.66
N SER A 383 12.54 -0.34 10.03
CA SER A 383 11.55 0.52 9.37
C SER A 383 11.21 1.72 10.23
N GLU A 384 11.07 2.87 9.59
CA GLU A 384 10.63 4.11 10.22
C GLU A 384 9.21 4.47 9.73
N PRO A 385 8.34 5.09 10.54
CA PRO A 385 7.05 5.56 10.05
C PRO A 385 7.25 6.69 9.06
N LEU A 386 6.47 6.71 7.97
CA LEU A 386 6.33 7.91 7.14
C LEU A 386 5.78 9.06 7.99
N PRO A 387 5.97 10.31 7.56
CA PRO A 387 5.53 11.47 8.35
C PRO A 387 4.06 11.40 8.71
N THR A 388 3.74 11.36 10.01
CA THR A 388 2.35 11.27 10.51
C THR A 388 1.68 12.64 10.56
N VAL A 389 1.65 13.33 9.44
CA VAL A 389 1.09 14.69 9.27
C VAL A 389 -0.10 14.68 8.31
N PRO A 390 -1.07 15.61 8.42
CA PRO A 390 -2.21 15.67 7.50
C PRO A 390 -1.81 15.84 6.03
N LEU A 391 -0.65 16.41 5.76
CA LEU A 391 -0.09 16.66 4.41
C LEU A 391 0.57 15.44 3.78
N GLU A 392 0.60 14.29 4.45
CA GLU A 392 1.35 13.11 4.02
C GLU A 392 0.95 12.64 2.62
N ALA A 393 -0.35 12.50 2.33
CA ALA A 393 -0.81 12.04 1.02
C ALA A 393 -0.44 13.02 -0.13
N SER A 394 -0.39 14.33 0.17
CA SER A 394 0.07 15.35 -0.77
C SER A 394 1.58 15.27 -0.97
N PHE A 395 2.34 15.06 0.11
CA PHE A 395 3.78 14.83 0.07
C PHE A 395 4.13 13.62 -0.81
N GLU A 396 3.45 12.48 -0.61
CA GLU A 396 3.67 11.27 -1.41
C GLU A 396 3.49 11.56 -2.91
N THR A 397 2.41 12.26 -3.26
CA THR A 397 2.11 12.61 -4.65
C THR A 397 3.12 13.59 -5.25
N GLU A 398 3.40 14.69 -4.56
CA GLU A 398 4.19 15.78 -5.15
C GLU A 398 5.69 15.45 -5.22
N VAL A 399 6.25 14.81 -4.20
CA VAL A 399 7.66 14.39 -4.22
C VAL A 399 7.86 13.24 -5.20
N GLY A 400 6.95 12.27 -5.21
CA GLY A 400 7.01 11.16 -6.17
C GLY A 400 6.95 11.63 -7.63
N ASN A 401 6.05 12.56 -7.98
CA ASN A 401 5.95 13.13 -9.32
C ASN A 401 7.18 13.99 -9.68
N ALA A 402 7.77 14.71 -8.71
CA ALA A 402 9.01 15.42 -8.93
C ALA A 402 10.13 14.45 -9.32
N MET A 403 10.27 13.33 -8.61
CA MET A 403 11.25 12.30 -8.95
C MET A 403 10.99 11.62 -10.29
N ASN A 404 9.72 11.33 -10.65
CA ASN A 404 9.37 10.80 -11.98
C ASN A 404 9.93 11.71 -13.08
N THR A 405 9.80 13.04 -12.90
CA THR A 405 10.32 14.03 -13.87
C THR A 405 11.86 14.03 -13.94
N LEU A 406 12.52 13.90 -12.79
CA LEU A 406 13.98 13.80 -12.74
C LEU A 406 14.49 12.52 -13.43
N PHE A 407 13.88 11.37 -13.16
CA PHE A 407 14.21 10.11 -13.84
C PHE A 407 13.94 10.16 -15.34
N ALA A 408 12.83 10.75 -15.77
CA ALA A 408 12.53 10.94 -17.18
C ALA A 408 13.59 11.80 -17.89
N THR A 409 14.11 12.81 -17.20
CA THR A 409 15.23 13.64 -17.72
C THR A 409 16.49 12.81 -17.91
N VAL A 410 16.85 11.97 -16.93
CA VAL A 410 18.03 11.09 -17.04
C VAL A 410 17.84 10.06 -18.15
N ALA A 411 16.67 9.43 -18.22
CA ALA A 411 16.35 8.40 -19.21
C ALA A 411 16.43 8.90 -20.66
N THR A 412 16.16 10.19 -20.88
CA THR A 412 16.26 10.81 -22.20
C THR A 412 17.65 11.40 -22.50
N GLY A 413 18.66 11.08 -21.69
CA GLY A 413 20.05 11.50 -21.87
C GLY A 413 20.39 12.88 -21.29
N GLY A 414 19.48 13.49 -20.54
CA GLY A 414 19.76 14.70 -19.75
C GLY A 414 20.60 14.40 -18.52
N SER A 415 21.07 15.46 -17.86
CA SER A 415 21.77 15.37 -16.59
C SER A 415 21.01 16.13 -15.51
N VAL A 416 20.90 15.55 -14.33
CA VAL A 416 20.24 16.13 -13.17
C VAL A 416 21.30 16.47 -12.12
N SER A 417 21.44 17.75 -11.80
CA SER A 417 22.33 18.26 -10.75
C SER A 417 21.61 18.29 -9.39
N THR A 418 22.37 18.50 -8.32
CA THR A 418 21.83 18.77 -6.98
C THR A 418 20.86 19.96 -6.99
N SER A 419 21.19 21.03 -7.73
CA SER A 419 20.31 22.22 -7.85
C SER A 419 19.00 21.93 -8.57
N ASP A 420 18.98 20.98 -9.55
CA ASP A 420 17.74 20.58 -10.20
C ASP A 420 16.84 19.81 -9.23
N ILE A 421 17.41 18.95 -8.36
CA ILE A 421 16.70 18.25 -7.31
C ILE A 421 16.12 19.25 -6.30
N GLU A 422 16.93 20.20 -5.81
CA GLU A 422 16.48 21.26 -4.90
C GLU A 422 15.31 22.05 -5.49
N SER A 423 15.39 22.44 -6.76
CA SER A 423 14.33 23.18 -7.46
C SER A 423 13.04 22.35 -7.58
N ALA A 424 13.14 21.06 -7.91
CA ALA A 424 12.00 20.16 -8.01
C ALA A 424 11.33 19.95 -6.64
N LEU A 425 12.13 19.78 -5.59
CA LEU A 425 11.65 19.62 -4.21
C LEU A 425 11.06 20.92 -3.66
N SER A 426 11.62 22.09 -3.98
CA SER A 426 11.04 23.40 -3.62
C SER A 426 9.64 23.56 -4.23
N THR A 427 9.48 23.21 -5.50
CA THR A 427 8.18 23.25 -6.18
C THR A 427 7.18 22.28 -5.54
N ALA A 428 7.61 21.05 -5.20
CA ALA A 428 6.79 20.09 -4.50
C ALA A 428 6.38 20.59 -3.11
N GLN A 429 7.32 21.20 -2.37
CA GLN A 429 7.08 21.76 -1.04
C GLN A 429 6.04 22.89 -1.07
N GLU A 430 6.12 23.80 -2.05
CA GLU A 430 5.13 24.88 -2.22
C GLU A 430 3.73 24.34 -2.47
N LYS A 431 3.59 23.30 -3.31
CA LYS A 431 2.29 22.67 -3.60
C LYS A 431 1.73 21.96 -2.37
N VAL A 432 2.57 21.22 -1.62
CA VAL A 432 2.15 20.56 -0.39
C VAL A 432 1.73 21.59 0.65
N ALA A 433 2.46 22.66 0.83
CA ALA A 433 2.09 23.74 1.75
C ALA A 433 0.76 24.43 1.36
N ALA A 434 0.45 24.51 0.06
CA ALA A 434 -0.80 25.09 -0.45
C ALA A 434 -2.01 24.16 -0.33
N SER A 435 -1.82 22.87 -0.06
CA SER A 435 -2.90 21.89 0.11
C SER A 435 -3.44 21.80 1.55
N ASN A 436 -2.98 22.69 2.43
CA ASN A 436 -3.33 22.75 3.86
C ASN A 436 -4.68 23.47 4.10
#